data_598aa71cb7c309d1a97f17fd8404bc9e
#
_entry.id   598aa71cb7c309d1a97f17fd8404bc9e
#
_cell.length_a   1.000
_cell.length_b   1.000
_cell.length_c   1.000
_cell.angle_alpha   90.00
_cell.angle_beta   90.00
_cell.angle_gamma   90.00
#
_symmetry.space_group_name_H-M   'P 1'
#
loop_
_entity.id
_entity.type
_entity.pdbx_description
1 polymer ?
#
loop_
_entity_poly.entity_id
_entity_poly.type
_entity_poly.pdbx_seq_one_letter_code
_entity_poly.pdbx_strand_id
1 'polypeptide(L)' 'MAIDMATLQEEKVLLQKDFEEMKKNIQKVEVDLIQMKANMNAINGAIQQTDRLLNRLKNESDEKSKAVKEMVAKLSLIHI' A
#
# COMPACT_ATOMS: atom_id res chain seq x y z
N MET A 1 -24.75 31.75 42.72
CA MET A 1 -25.29 30.84 41.69
C MET A 1 -25.15 29.42 42.15
N ALA A 2 -26.23 28.78 42.43
CA ALA A 2 -26.17 27.38 42.78
C ALA A 2 -26.26 26.52 41.51
N ILE A 3 -25.27 25.70 41.29
CA ILE A 3 -25.33 24.64 40.30
C ILE A 3 -26.25 23.59 40.87
N ASP A 4 -27.38 23.36 40.24
CA ASP A 4 -28.32 22.36 40.71
C ASP A 4 -27.99 20.96 40.22
N MET A 5 -28.54 19.96 40.86
CA MET A 5 -28.32 18.56 40.53
C MET A 5 -28.79 18.19 39.13
N ALA A 6 -29.91 18.78 38.70
CA ALA A 6 -30.51 18.53 37.37
C ALA A 6 -29.56 19.00 36.26
N THR A 7 -28.98 20.17 36.39
CA THR A 7 -27.98 20.71 35.41
C THR A 7 -26.76 19.83 35.33
N LEU A 8 -26.23 19.37 36.47
CA LEU A 8 -25.08 18.47 36.51
C LEU A 8 -25.39 17.11 35.89
N GLN A 9 -26.56 16.57 36.11
CA GLN A 9 -27.00 15.32 35.50
C GLN A 9 -27.15 15.44 33.99
N GLU A 10 -27.71 16.55 33.49
CA GLU A 10 -27.79 16.81 32.05
C GLU A 10 -26.41 16.90 31.43
N GLU A 11 -25.50 17.63 32.06
CA GLU A 11 -24.12 17.74 31.60
C GLU A 11 -23.42 16.40 31.57
N LYS A 12 -23.61 15.59 32.60
CA LYS A 12 -23.07 14.22 32.66
C LYS A 12 -23.56 13.37 31.50
N VAL A 13 -24.85 13.42 31.17
CA VAL A 13 -25.43 12.67 30.06
C VAL A 13 -24.81 13.10 28.73
N LEU A 14 -24.64 14.41 28.50
CA LEU A 14 -24.00 14.94 27.31
C LEU A 14 -22.55 14.49 27.19
N LEU A 15 -21.80 14.54 28.29
CA LEU A 15 -20.41 14.09 28.31
C LEU A 15 -20.30 12.58 28.05
N GLN A 16 -21.20 11.78 28.61
CA GLN A 16 -21.24 10.35 28.34
C GLN A 16 -21.53 10.04 26.88
N LYS A 17 -22.45 10.80 26.28
CA LYS A 17 -22.77 10.68 24.87
C LYS A 17 -21.57 11.01 23.99
N ASP A 18 -20.88 12.10 24.28
CA ASP A 18 -19.66 12.50 23.58
C ASP A 18 -18.57 11.45 23.71
N PHE A 19 -18.40 10.90 24.90
CA PHE A 19 -17.46 9.81 25.16
C PHE A 19 -17.76 8.58 24.30
N GLU A 20 -19.01 8.15 24.24
CA GLU A 20 -19.42 7.01 23.41
C GLU A 20 -19.21 7.26 21.92
N GLU A 21 -19.51 8.47 21.46
CA GLU A 21 -19.26 8.86 20.07
C GLU A 21 -17.77 8.84 19.71
N MET A 22 -16.94 9.37 20.59
CA MET A 22 -15.47 9.33 20.41
C MET A 22 -14.95 7.89 20.38
N LYS A 23 -15.46 7.05 21.26
CA LYS A 23 -15.08 5.64 21.31
C LYS A 23 -15.42 4.93 20.00
N LYS A 24 -16.61 5.18 19.45
CA LYS A 24 -17.01 4.63 18.14
C LYS A 24 -16.13 5.14 17.02
N ASN A 25 -15.80 6.43 17.04
CA ASN A 25 -14.92 7.03 16.02
C ASN A 25 -13.52 6.42 16.06
N ILE A 26 -12.97 6.20 17.25
CA ILE A 26 -11.68 5.54 17.43
C ILE A 26 -11.71 4.13 16.87
N GLN A 27 -12.75 3.35 17.18
CA GLN A 27 -12.91 2.00 16.65
C GLN A 27 -12.97 1.98 15.13
N LYS A 28 -13.69 2.93 14.54
CA LYS A 28 -13.78 3.07 13.08
C LYS A 28 -12.42 3.39 12.46
N VAL A 29 -11.69 4.33 13.04
CA VAL A 29 -10.35 4.70 12.57
C VAL A 29 -9.39 3.52 12.70
N GLU A 30 -9.48 2.75 13.77
CA GLU A 30 -8.66 1.54 13.96
C GLU A 30 -8.92 0.50 12.87
N VAL A 31 -10.19 0.26 12.53
CA VAL A 31 -10.57 -0.65 11.44
C VAL A 31 -10.06 -0.12 10.11
N ASP A 32 -10.26 1.17 9.83
CA ASP A 32 -9.79 1.81 8.61
C ASP A 32 -8.25 1.70 8.50
N LEU A 33 -7.53 1.88 9.59
CA LEU A 33 -6.09 1.75 9.64
C LEU A 33 -5.62 0.33 9.29
N ILE A 34 -6.29 -0.68 9.84
CA ILE A 34 -5.99 -2.09 9.53
C ILE A 34 -6.18 -2.35 8.03
N GLN A 35 -7.28 -1.85 7.47
CA GLN A 35 -7.56 -2.02 6.05
C GLN A 35 -6.54 -1.29 5.16
N MET A 36 -6.17 -0.06 5.53
CA MET A 36 -5.15 0.70 4.83
C MET A 36 -3.79 0.00 4.85
N LYS A 37 -3.40 -0.58 5.98
CA LYS A 37 -2.18 -1.37 6.08
C LYS A 37 -2.22 -2.61 5.19
N ALA A 38 -3.35 -3.31 5.15
CA ALA A 38 -3.54 -4.46 4.27
C ALA A 38 -3.42 -4.05 2.80
N ASN A 39 -4.03 -2.94 2.41
CA ASN A 39 -3.92 -2.40 1.05
C ASN A 39 -2.48 -2.03 0.70
N MET A 40 -1.76 -1.40 1.62
CA MET A 40 -0.35 -1.06 1.44
C MET A 40 0.51 -2.30 1.23
N ASN A 41 0.28 -3.36 2.00
CA ASN A 41 0.99 -4.62 1.85
C ASN A 41 0.69 -5.28 0.49
N ALA A 42 -0.56 -5.25 0.04
CA ALA A 42 -0.95 -5.76 -1.26
C ALA A 42 -0.27 -5.00 -2.40
N ILE A 43 -0.23 -3.66 -2.31
CA ILE A 43 0.45 -2.80 -3.29
C ILE A 43 1.94 -3.10 -3.30
N ASN A 44 2.56 -3.24 -2.13
CA ASN A 44 3.97 -3.57 -2.03
C ASN A 44 4.29 -4.92 -2.68
N GLY A 45 3.44 -5.92 -2.47
CA GLY A 45 3.55 -7.21 -3.15
C GLY A 45 3.44 -7.09 -4.67
N ALA A 46 2.51 -6.27 -5.16
CA ALA A 46 2.36 -6.00 -6.58
C ALA A 46 3.59 -5.28 -7.17
N ILE A 47 4.18 -4.34 -6.45
CA ILE A 47 5.42 -3.67 -6.84
C ILE A 47 6.56 -4.68 -6.98
N GLN A 48 6.74 -5.55 -6.00
CA GLN A 48 7.77 -6.58 -6.03
C GLN A 48 7.60 -7.52 -7.21
N GLN A 49 6.38 -7.94 -7.51
CA GLN A 49 6.09 -8.81 -8.64
C GLN A 49 6.35 -8.08 -9.96
N THR A 50 5.96 -6.83 -10.08
CA THR A 50 6.21 -6.00 -11.25
C THR A 50 7.71 -5.85 -11.48
N ASP A 51 8.49 -5.60 -10.44
CA ASP A 51 9.95 -5.51 -10.52
C ASP A 51 10.57 -6.81 -11.00
N ARG A 52 10.09 -7.95 -10.52
CA ARG A 52 10.55 -9.27 -11.00
C ARG A 52 10.28 -9.46 -12.49
N LEU A 53 9.09 -9.08 -12.94
CA LEU A 53 8.73 -9.15 -14.36
C LEU A 53 9.56 -8.20 -15.21
N LEU A 54 9.79 -6.99 -14.75
CA LEU A 54 10.67 -6.02 -15.42
C LEU A 54 12.08 -6.54 -15.55
N ASN A 55 12.64 -7.12 -14.50
CA ASN A 55 13.97 -7.71 -14.52
C ASN A 55 14.03 -8.90 -15.48
N ARG A 56 12.99 -9.73 -15.51
CA ARG A 56 12.92 -10.85 -16.45
C ARG A 56 12.89 -10.36 -17.89
N LEU A 57 12.07 -9.38 -18.21
CA LEU A 57 11.99 -8.80 -19.56
C LEU A 57 13.32 -8.15 -19.97
N LYS A 58 13.97 -7.45 -19.04
CA LYS A 58 15.28 -6.85 -19.27
C LYS A 58 16.33 -7.91 -19.57
N ASN A 59 16.36 -8.98 -18.81
CA ASN A 59 17.30 -10.10 -19.03
C ASN A 59 17.04 -10.79 -20.38
N GLU A 60 15.80 -11.04 -20.75
CA GLU A 60 15.44 -11.60 -22.05
C GLU A 60 15.88 -10.69 -23.20
N SER A 61 15.69 -9.37 -23.06
CA SER A 61 16.12 -8.39 -24.03
C SER A 61 17.65 -8.40 -24.19
N ASP A 62 18.39 -8.44 -23.07
CA ASP A 62 19.84 -8.50 -23.07
C ASP A 62 20.35 -9.80 -23.70
N GLU A 63 19.71 -10.94 -23.45
CA GLU A 63 20.02 -12.22 -24.06
C GLU A 63 19.78 -12.20 -25.58
N LYS A 64 18.67 -11.65 -26.03
CA LYS A 64 18.37 -11.48 -27.46
C LYS A 64 19.39 -10.58 -28.14
N SER A 65 19.76 -9.47 -27.54
CA SER A 65 20.76 -8.56 -28.07
C SER A 65 22.13 -9.25 -28.19
N LYS A 66 22.48 -10.05 -27.20
CA LYS A 66 23.74 -10.82 -27.21
C LYS A 66 23.73 -11.87 -28.30
N ALA A 67 22.62 -12.60 -28.48
CA ALA A 67 22.48 -13.60 -29.53
C ALA A 67 22.58 -12.96 -30.93
N VAL A 68 21.95 -11.80 -31.15
CA VAL A 68 22.03 -11.07 -32.41
C VAL A 68 23.47 -10.63 -32.69
N LYS A 69 24.19 -10.11 -31.71
CA LYS A 69 25.59 -9.71 -31.85
C LYS A 69 26.48 -10.88 -32.22
N GLU A 70 26.26 -12.05 -31.62
CA GLU A 70 27.01 -13.26 -31.95
C GLU A 70 26.73 -13.72 -33.40
N MET A 71 25.46 -13.65 -33.85
CA MET A 71 25.10 -13.98 -35.21
C MET A 71 25.76 -13.03 -36.22
N VAL A 72 25.78 -11.75 -35.96
CA VAL A 72 26.43 -10.75 -36.82
C VAL A 72 27.94 -10.99 -36.90
N ALA A 73 28.57 -11.31 -35.78
CA ALA A 73 30.00 -11.64 -35.74
C ALA A 73 30.33 -12.87 -36.62
N LYS A 74 29.49 -13.90 -36.54
CA LYS A 74 29.67 -15.12 -37.39
C LYS A 74 29.49 -14.82 -38.88
N LEU A 75 28.49 -13.99 -39.21
CA LEU A 75 28.29 -13.58 -40.60
C LEU A 75 29.46 -12.76 -41.14
N SER A 76 30.05 -11.90 -40.33
CA SER A 76 31.23 -11.13 -40.73
C SER A 76 32.44 -12.03 -41.02
N LEU A 77 32.60 -13.13 -40.27
CA LEU A 77 33.67 -14.11 -40.51
C LEU A 77 33.47 -14.88 -41.81
N ILE A 78 32.25 -15.11 -42.25
CA ILE A 78 31.94 -15.83 -43.46
C ILE A 78 32.23 -14.99 -44.73
N HIS A 79 32.21 -13.69 -44.63
CA HIS A 79 32.45 -12.78 -45.75
C HIS A 79 33.92 -12.42 -45.98
N ILE A 80 34.77 -12.95 -45.20
CA ILE A 80 36.22 -12.82 -45.42
C ILE A 80 36.70 -13.98 -46.33
#